data_581e4478358a9d300869bf8ee3ab7ab6
#
_entry.id   581e4478358a9d300869bf8ee3ab7ab6
#
_cell.length_a   1.000
_cell.length_b   1.000
_cell.length_c   1.000
_cell.angle_alpha   90.00
_cell.angle_beta   90.00
_cell.angle_gamma   90.00
#
_symmetry.space_group_name_H-M   'P 1'
#
loop_
_entity.id
_entity.type
_entity.pdbx_description
1 polymer ?
#
loop_
_entity_poly.entity_id
_entity_poly.type
_entity_poly.pdbx_seq_one_letter_code
_entity_poly.pdbx_strand_id
1 'polypeptide(L)'
;LLKKGFSPEQIVGRSRLEGIAMVSHETIYRWIWEDKRRGGKLHKYLRRQGRRYAKRGSKNAGRGFIPGRVDIDERPEIVELKERFGDLEIDTIIGKNHKGAILTINDRATSRVWIRKLSGKEAIPVAKIAVWALRKVKNLIHTITADNGKEFAKHEEIAQKLEIKFYFCKPYHSWERGANENTNGLIRQYI
;
A
#
# COMPACT_ATOMS: atom_id res chain seq x y z
N LEU A 1 -18.46 10.34 12.28
CA LEU A 1 -17.59 9.72 11.27
C LEU A 1 -16.13 9.58 11.79
N LEU A 2 -15.52 10.62 12.37
CA LEU A 2 -14.16 10.54 12.92
C LEU A 2 -13.97 9.37 13.89
N LYS A 3 -14.92 9.17 14.85
CA LYS A 3 -14.90 8.03 15.79
C LYS A 3 -15.06 6.66 15.11
N LYS A 4 -15.52 6.63 13.85
CA LYS A 4 -15.61 5.41 13.01
C LYS A 4 -14.33 5.21 12.17
N GLY A 5 -13.27 5.96 12.40
CA GLY A 5 -11.98 5.83 11.72
C GLY A 5 -11.86 6.56 10.38
N PHE A 6 -12.84 7.40 10.01
CA PHE A 6 -12.74 8.22 8.80
C PHE A 6 -11.74 9.36 9.01
N SER A 7 -10.87 9.61 8.03
CA SER A 7 -10.03 10.80 8.04
C SER A 7 -10.86 12.06 7.76
N PRO A 8 -10.38 13.26 8.13
CA PRO A 8 -11.03 14.51 7.78
C PRO A 8 -11.34 14.66 6.29
N GLU A 9 -10.41 14.25 5.41
CA GLU A 9 -10.61 14.25 3.96
C GLU A 9 -11.75 13.31 3.53
N GLN A 10 -11.79 12.10 4.12
CA GLN A 10 -12.86 11.13 3.84
C GLN A 10 -14.22 11.65 4.34
N ILE A 11 -14.26 12.34 5.47
CA ILE A 11 -15.48 12.97 5.99
C ILE A 11 -16.00 14.00 5.01
N VAL A 12 -15.14 14.93 4.56
CA VAL A 12 -15.54 15.97 3.61
C VAL A 12 -15.92 15.38 2.26
N GLY A 13 -15.14 14.44 1.73
CA GLY A 13 -15.44 13.76 0.47
C GLY A 13 -16.78 13.04 0.50
N ARG A 14 -17.08 12.33 1.58
CA ARG A 14 -18.36 11.65 1.77
C ARG A 14 -19.54 12.64 1.85
N SER A 15 -19.39 13.71 2.64
CA SER A 15 -20.42 14.75 2.74
C SER A 15 -20.72 15.40 1.40
N ARG A 16 -19.68 15.61 0.57
CA ARG A 16 -19.85 16.12 -0.80
C ARG A 16 -20.67 15.17 -1.67
N LEU A 17 -20.41 13.86 -1.59
CA LEU A 17 -21.17 12.84 -2.34
C LEU A 17 -22.64 12.76 -1.89
N GLU A 18 -22.88 12.98 -0.61
CA GLU A 18 -24.22 12.95 0.00
C GLU A 18 -24.96 14.32 -0.10
N GLY A 19 -24.36 15.34 -0.73
CA GLY A 19 -24.95 16.68 -0.86
C GLY A 19 -25.03 17.43 0.47
N ILE A 20 -24.29 17.01 1.50
CA ILE A 20 -24.30 17.62 2.84
C ILE A 20 -23.25 18.72 2.91
N ALA A 21 -23.67 19.95 3.26
CA ALA A 21 -22.75 21.05 3.50
C ALA A 21 -21.79 20.72 4.65
N MET A 22 -20.48 20.88 4.41
CA MET A 22 -19.43 20.55 5.37
C MET A 22 -18.29 21.57 5.30
N VAL A 23 -17.65 21.81 6.46
CA VAL A 23 -16.42 22.59 6.54
C VAL A 23 -15.26 21.86 5.84
N SER A 24 -14.17 22.60 5.53
CA SER A 24 -12.99 21.97 4.92
C SER A 24 -12.32 20.97 5.87
N HIS A 25 -11.59 20.01 5.31
CA HIS A 25 -10.84 19.03 6.09
C HIS A 25 -9.78 19.70 6.98
N GLU A 26 -9.23 20.84 6.55
CA GLU A 26 -8.28 21.63 7.35
C GLU A 26 -8.94 22.20 8.61
N THR A 27 -10.21 22.66 8.50
CA THR A 27 -10.97 23.13 9.65
C THR A 27 -11.21 22.00 10.65
N ILE A 28 -11.53 20.79 10.16
CA ILE A 28 -11.69 19.61 11.02
C ILE A 28 -10.37 19.27 11.71
N TYR A 29 -9.22 19.31 11.00
CA TYR A 29 -7.91 19.13 11.63
C TYR A 29 -7.63 20.18 12.69
N ARG A 30 -7.96 21.45 12.42
CA ARG A 30 -7.78 22.55 13.41
C ARG A 30 -8.56 22.26 14.69
N TRP A 31 -9.80 21.85 14.60
CA TRP A 31 -10.62 21.47 15.75
C TRP A 31 -10.05 20.29 16.53
N ILE A 32 -9.56 19.27 15.83
CA ILE A 32 -8.92 18.10 16.47
C ILE A 32 -7.67 18.50 17.25
N TRP A 33 -6.85 19.40 16.69
CA TRP A 33 -5.64 19.86 17.38
C TRP A 33 -5.93 20.83 18.51
N GLU A 34 -6.99 21.60 18.40
CA GLU A 34 -7.47 22.46 19.48
C GLU A 34 -8.03 21.62 20.64
N ASP A 35 -8.85 20.62 20.34
CA ASP A 35 -9.32 19.63 21.33
C ASP A 35 -8.13 18.98 22.06
N LYS A 36 -7.09 18.58 21.32
CA LYS A 36 -5.88 18.00 21.94
C LYS A 36 -5.20 19.00 22.89
N ARG A 37 -5.08 20.28 22.51
CA ARG A 37 -4.47 21.31 23.37
C ARG A 37 -5.25 21.52 24.66
N ARG A 38 -6.56 21.31 24.61
CA ARG A 38 -7.47 21.39 25.78
C ARG A 38 -7.56 20.06 26.57
N GLY A 39 -6.69 19.07 26.28
CA GLY A 39 -6.70 17.76 26.94
C GLY A 39 -7.67 16.74 26.35
N GLY A 40 -8.35 17.05 25.25
CA GLY A 40 -9.27 16.16 24.57
C GLY A 40 -8.58 15.01 23.82
N LYS A 41 -9.38 14.09 23.33
CA LYS A 41 -8.91 12.79 22.78
C LYS A 41 -9.23 12.59 21.30
N LEU A 42 -9.77 13.59 20.57
CA LEU A 42 -10.15 13.45 19.16
C LEU A 42 -8.98 13.02 18.27
N HIS A 43 -7.77 13.51 18.54
CA HIS A 43 -6.55 13.13 17.81
C HIS A 43 -6.25 11.63 17.81
N LYS A 44 -6.77 10.86 18.79
CA LYS A 44 -6.59 9.40 18.87
C LYS A 44 -7.34 8.65 17.75
N TYR A 45 -8.35 9.27 17.16
CA TYR A 45 -9.11 8.71 16.03
C TYR A 45 -8.44 8.97 14.67
N LEU A 46 -7.40 9.80 14.64
CA LEU A 46 -6.60 9.97 13.43
C LEU A 46 -5.68 8.75 13.21
N ARG A 47 -5.40 8.40 11.96
CA ARG A 47 -4.51 7.28 11.57
C ARG A 47 -3.18 7.29 12.35
N ARG A 48 -2.57 8.44 12.52
CA ARG A 48 -1.30 8.59 13.25
C ARG A 48 -1.48 8.88 14.75
N GLN A 49 -2.69 8.99 15.23
CA GLN A 49 -3.02 9.24 16.64
C GLN A 49 -2.22 10.42 17.25
N GLY A 50 -1.85 11.41 16.44
CA GLY A 50 -1.03 12.53 16.85
C GLY A 50 0.46 12.21 17.08
N ARG A 51 0.96 11.04 16.67
CA ARG A 51 2.39 10.69 16.72
C ARG A 51 3.16 11.47 15.65
N ARG A 52 4.37 11.93 16.00
CA ARG A 52 5.28 12.55 15.03
C ARG A 52 5.71 11.52 13.98
N TYR A 53 5.93 12.00 12.75
CA TYR A 53 6.52 11.17 11.69
C TYR A 53 7.96 10.82 12.09
N ALA A 54 8.22 9.56 12.34
CA ALA A 54 9.58 9.08 12.50
C ALA A 54 10.15 8.78 11.11
N LYS A 55 11.14 9.56 10.64
CA LYS A 55 11.92 9.20 9.47
C LYS A 55 12.60 7.87 9.76
N ARG A 56 12.22 6.82 9.04
CA ARG A 56 12.97 5.55 9.08
C ARG A 56 14.29 5.76 8.34
N GLY A 57 15.31 6.12 9.09
CA GLY A 57 16.69 6.17 8.62
C GLY A 57 17.43 4.91 9.08
N SER A 58 17.43 3.86 8.30
CA SER A 58 18.45 2.82 8.40
C SER A 58 19.27 2.84 7.11
N LYS A 59 20.47 3.40 7.19
CA LYS A 59 21.45 3.38 6.09
C LYS A 59 21.99 1.97 5.80
N ASN A 60 21.71 0.98 6.67
CA ASN A 60 22.31 -0.36 6.66
C ASN A 60 21.31 -1.52 6.58
N ALA A 61 20.11 -1.32 6.08
CA ALA A 61 19.28 -2.46 5.73
C ALA A 61 19.94 -3.20 4.56
N GLY A 62 20.66 -4.24 4.85
CA GLY A 62 21.31 -5.12 3.87
C GLY A 62 20.26 -5.67 2.90
N ARG A 63 20.16 -5.05 1.74
CA ARG A 63 19.28 -5.47 0.66
C ARG A 63 19.99 -6.55 -0.09
N GLY A 64 19.42 -7.76 -0.01
CA GLY A 64 19.91 -8.86 -0.81
C GLY A 64 19.73 -8.53 -2.29
N PHE A 65 20.70 -8.90 -3.08
CA PHE A 65 20.59 -8.92 -4.53
C PHE A 65 19.45 -9.89 -4.92
N ILE A 66 18.51 -9.44 -5.75
CA ILE A 66 17.49 -10.28 -6.37
C ILE A 66 17.95 -10.52 -7.81
N PRO A 67 18.33 -11.76 -8.16
CA PRO A 67 18.74 -12.10 -9.53
C PRO A 67 17.58 -11.86 -10.51
N GLY A 68 17.90 -11.47 -11.75
CA GLY A 68 16.91 -11.30 -12.81
C GLY A 68 15.92 -10.15 -12.61
N ARG A 69 16.14 -9.24 -11.65
CA ARG A 69 15.24 -8.12 -11.43
C ARG A 69 15.29 -7.15 -12.61
N VAL A 70 14.10 -6.70 -13.03
CA VAL A 70 13.94 -5.61 -14.01
C VAL A 70 13.66 -4.31 -13.25
N ASP A 71 14.38 -3.26 -13.58
CA ASP A 71 14.23 -1.97 -12.90
C ASP A 71 12.95 -1.25 -13.34
N ILE A 72 12.44 -0.38 -12.47
CA ILE A 72 11.24 0.41 -12.75
C ILE A 72 11.43 1.35 -13.96
N ASP A 73 12.65 1.73 -14.28
CA ASP A 73 12.94 2.57 -15.45
C ASP A 73 12.59 1.89 -16.79
N GLU A 74 12.52 0.55 -16.80
CA GLU A 74 12.09 -0.22 -17.97
C GLU A 74 10.55 -0.39 -18.04
N ARG A 75 9.84 0.13 -17.04
CA ARG A 75 8.37 0.04 -16.97
C ARG A 75 7.75 1.02 -17.97
N PRO A 76 6.74 0.59 -18.78
CA PRO A 76 6.08 1.46 -19.74
C PRO A 76 5.45 2.70 -19.07
N GLU A 77 5.57 3.87 -19.70
CA GLU A 77 5.03 5.14 -19.20
C GLU A 77 3.51 5.10 -18.92
N ILE A 78 2.76 4.32 -19.68
CA ILE A 78 1.31 4.17 -19.48
C ILE A 78 0.96 3.74 -18.05
N VAL A 79 1.86 3.05 -17.35
CA VAL A 79 1.66 2.63 -15.97
C VAL A 79 1.63 3.83 -15.02
N GLU A 80 2.36 4.91 -15.36
CA GLU A 80 2.37 6.15 -14.55
C GLU A 80 1.07 6.94 -14.67
N LEU A 81 0.37 6.84 -15.79
CA LEU A 81 -0.91 7.53 -16.00
C LEU A 81 -2.01 7.02 -15.07
N LYS A 82 -1.90 5.77 -14.58
CA LYS A 82 -2.87 5.13 -13.67
C LYS A 82 -4.29 5.09 -14.24
N GLU A 83 -4.42 4.99 -15.54
CA GLU A 83 -5.69 4.99 -16.26
C GLU A 83 -6.16 3.58 -16.61
N ARG A 84 -5.25 2.61 -16.59
CA ARG A 84 -5.50 1.24 -17.02
C ARG A 84 -5.58 0.29 -15.82
N PHE A 85 -6.66 -0.50 -15.75
CA PHE A 85 -6.74 -1.62 -14.82
C PHE A 85 -5.68 -2.68 -15.14
N GLY A 86 -5.10 -3.29 -14.12
CA GLY A 86 -4.14 -4.40 -14.26
C GLY A 86 -2.68 -4.01 -14.14
N ASP A 87 -2.39 -2.73 -13.86
CA ASP A 87 -1.07 -2.29 -13.44
C ASP A 87 -1.01 -2.29 -11.90
N LEU A 88 -0.37 -3.30 -11.33
CA LEU A 88 -0.48 -3.63 -9.90
C LEU A 88 0.78 -3.23 -9.12
N GLU A 89 0.59 -2.87 -7.87
CA GLU A 89 1.65 -2.76 -6.87
C GLU A 89 1.48 -3.89 -5.84
N ILE A 90 2.57 -4.58 -5.50
CA ILE A 90 2.58 -5.68 -4.53
C ILE A 90 3.46 -5.35 -3.33
N ASP A 91 3.01 -5.72 -2.12
CA ASP A 91 3.77 -5.50 -0.89
C ASP A 91 3.36 -6.51 0.19
N THR A 92 4.13 -6.57 1.27
CA THR A 92 3.80 -7.36 2.45
C THR A 92 3.63 -6.48 3.68
N ILE A 93 2.62 -6.76 4.49
CA ILE A 93 2.46 -6.16 5.81
C ILE A 93 2.80 -7.22 6.84
N ILE A 94 3.78 -6.93 7.68
CA ILE A 94 4.20 -7.80 8.78
C ILE A 94 3.40 -7.44 10.02
N GLY A 95 2.86 -8.44 10.69
CA GLY A 95 2.10 -8.28 11.92
C GLY A 95 2.96 -7.82 13.12
N LYS A 96 2.29 -7.51 14.21
CA LYS A 96 2.93 -7.08 15.45
C LYS A 96 3.90 -8.18 15.95
N ASN A 97 5.07 -7.76 16.44
CA ASN A 97 6.13 -8.66 16.92
C ASN A 97 6.60 -9.68 15.86
N HIS A 98 6.56 -9.32 14.58
CA HIS A 98 6.92 -10.18 13.45
C HIS A 98 6.09 -11.48 13.35
N LYS A 99 4.92 -11.53 13.99
CA LYS A 99 4.02 -12.69 13.92
C LYS A 99 2.97 -12.49 12.83
N GLY A 100 2.98 -13.41 11.86
CA GLY A 100 2.09 -13.36 10.71
C GLY A 100 2.47 -12.28 9.70
N ALA A 101 2.01 -12.46 8.50
CA ALA A 101 2.12 -11.48 7.42
C ALA A 101 0.89 -11.55 6.53
N ILE A 102 0.62 -10.48 5.81
CA ILE A 102 -0.37 -10.44 4.74
C ILE A 102 0.27 -9.91 3.47
N LEU A 103 -0.13 -10.47 2.35
CA LEU A 103 0.16 -9.95 1.02
C LEU A 103 -0.91 -8.96 0.65
N THR A 104 -0.49 -7.79 0.18
CA THR A 104 -1.37 -6.78 -0.41
C THR A 104 -0.99 -6.58 -1.86
N ILE A 105 -1.98 -6.60 -2.74
CA ILE A 105 -1.82 -6.31 -4.16
C ILE A 105 -2.83 -5.22 -4.47
N ASN A 106 -2.37 -4.09 -4.97
CA ASN A 106 -3.18 -2.91 -5.22
C ASN A 106 -3.15 -2.54 -6.69
N ASP A 107 -4.31 -2.37 -7.29
CA ASP A 107 -4.42 -1.83 -8.65
C ASP A 107 -4.26 -0.30 -8.63
N ARG A 108 -3.37 0.21 -9.49
CA ARG A 108 -2.98 1.63 -9.50
C ARG A 108 -4.10 2.56 -9.99
N ALA A 109 -4.93 2.09 -10.91
CA ALA A 109 -6.00 2.88 -11.51
C ALA A 109 -7.24 2.92 -10.63
N THR A 110 -7.69 1.75 -10.17
CA THR A 110 -8.98 1.60 -9.49
C THR A 110 -8.88 1.59 -7.97
N SER A 111 -7.67 1.46 -7.42
CA SER A 111 -7.40 1.23 -6.00
C SER A 111 -8.04 -0.06 -5.47
N ARG A 112 -8.37 -1.00 -6.35
CA ARG A 112 -8.82 -2.34 -5.97
C ARG A 112 -7.71 -3.08 -5.27
N VAL A 113 -8.02 -3.73 -4.14
CA VAL A 113 -7.01 -4.40 -3.31
C VAL A 113 -7.35 -5.88 -3.14
N TRP A 114 -6.34 -6.74 -3.32
CA TRP A 114 -6.37 -8.12 -2.87
C TRP A 114 -5.54 -8.23 -1.61
N ILE A 115 -6.15 -8.75 -0.54
CA ILE A 115 -5.51 -8.98 0.75
C ILE A 115 -5.52 -10.49 0.99
N ARG A 116 -4.33 -11.07 1.27
CA ARG A 116 -4.20 -12.50 1.53
C ARG A 116 -3.28 -12.76 2.72
N LYS A 117 -3.72 -13.64 3.60
CA LYS A 117 -2.89 -14.11 4.71
C LYS A 117 -1.73 -14.95 4.15
N LEU A 118 -0.54 -14.73 4.69
CA LEU A 118 0.66 -15.51 4.40
C LEU A 118 0.97 -16.42 5.60
N SER A 119 1.49 -17.60 5.33
CA SER A 119 2.07 -18.49 6.36
C SER A 119 3.41 -17.98 6.86
N GLY A 120 4.12 -17.22 6.01
CA GLY A 120 5.40 -16.57 6.27
C GLY A 120 5.67 -15.57 5.15
N LYS A 121 6.80 -14.85 5.26
CA LYS A 121 7.21 -13.86 4.24
C LYS A 121 8.32 -14.37 3.33
N GLU A 122 8.59 -15.66 3.33
CA GLU A 122 9.53 -16.28 2.43
C GLU A 122 9.03 -16.20 0.98
N ALA A 123 9.94 -16.17 0.01
CA ALA A 123 9.61 -15.93 -1.39
C ALA A 123 8.65 -16.98 -1.99
N ILE A 124 8.76 -18.25 -1.58
CA ILE A 124 7.91 -19.32 -2.13
C ILE A 124 6.43 -19.17 -1.73
N PRO A 125 6.06 -19.01 -0.44
CA PRO A 125 4.69 -18.71 -0.03
C PRO A 125 4.12 -17.46 -0.70
N VAL A 126 4.92 -16.39 -0.78
CA VAL A 126 4.51 -15.12 -1.40
C VAL A 126 4.16 -15.34 -2.88
N ALA A 127 5.03 -16.01 -3.64
CA ALA A 127 4.79 -16.27 -5.06
C ALA A 127 3.52 -17.13 -5.27
N LYS A 128 3.37 -18.24 -4.53
CA LYS A 128 2.18 -19.09 -4.62
C LYS A 128 0.89 -18.33 -4.35
N ILE A 129 0.86 -17.53 -3.29
CA ILE A 129 -0.33 -16.77 -2.90
C ILE A 129 -0.62 -15.63 -3.88
N ALA A 130 0.39 -14.95 -4.42
CA ALA A 130 0.23 -13.92 -5.44
C ALA A 130 -0.44 -14.50 -6.70
N VAL A 131 0.10 -15.58 -7.23
CA VAL A 131 -0.46 -16.28 -8.40
C VAL A 131 -1.90 -16.74 -8.13
N TRP A 132 -2.14 -17.38 -6.97
CA TRP A 132 -3.48 -17.82 -6.60
C TRP A 132 -4.48 -16.67 -6.50
N ALA A 133 -4.09 -15.55 -5.90
CA ALA A 133 -4.96 -14.38 -5.71
C ALA A 133 -5.38 -13.76 -7.05
N LEU A 134 -4.50 -13.78 -8.04
CA LEU A 134 -4.68 -13.09 -9.31
C LEU A 134 -5.17 -14.01 -10.45
N ARG A 135 -5.20 -15.33 -10.25
CA ARG A 135 -5.51 -16.31 -11.33
C ARG A 135 -6.82 -16.04 -12.08
N LYS A 136 -7.84 -15.52 -11.36
CA LYS A 136 -9.16 -15.27 -11.97
C LYS A 136 -9.19 -14.02 -12.85
N VAL A 137 -8.22 -13.13 -12.69
CA VAL A 137 -8.10 -11.86 -13.42
C VAL A 137 -6.82 -11.80 -14.26
N LYS A 138 -6.13 -12.93 -14.42
CA LYS A 138 -4.84 -13.03 -15.12
C LYS A 138 -4.84 -12.27 -16.45
N ASN A 139 -5.86 -12.49 -17.27
CA ASN A 139 -5.95 -11.88 -18.61
C ASN A 139 -6.14 -10.35 -18.60
N LEU A 140 -6.37 -9.77 -17.44
CA LEU A 140 -6.54 -8.32 -17.25
C LEU A 140 -5.31 -7.66 -16.62
N ILE A 141 -4.29 -8.45 -16.25
CA ILE A 141 -3.09 -7.94 -15.58
C ILE A 141 -2.01 -7.68 -16.62
N HIS A 142 -1.36 -6.54 -16.53
CA HIS A 142 -0.29 -6.12 -17.43
C HIS A 142 1.07 -6.09 -16.75
N THR A 143 1.13 -5.49 -15.57
CA THR A 143 2.39 -5.33 -14.84
C THR A 143 2.20 -5.52 -13.32
N ILE A 144 3.27 -5.94 -12.66
CA ILE A 144 3.38 -5.90 -11.20
C ILE A 144 4.65 -5.13 -10.84
N THR A 145 4.56 -4.22 -9.86
CA THR A 145 5.69 -3.49 -9.31
C THR A 145 5.85 -3.80 -7.82
N ALA A 146 7.06 -4.19 -7.41
CA ALA A 146 7.40 -4.47 -6.01
C ALA A 146 8.56 -3.59 -5.51
N ASP A 147 8.82 -3.63 -4.20
CA ASP A 147 10.09 -3.16 -3.67
C ASP A 147 11.18 -4.23 -3.80
N ASN A 148 12.39 -3.89 -3.31
CA ASN A 148 13.53 -4.81 -3.34
C ASN A 148 13.52 -5.77 -2.13
N GLY A 149 12.35 -6.16 -1.63
CA GLY A 149 12.21 -7.14 -0.55
C GLY A 149 12.59 -8.55 -1.02
N LYS A 150 13.34 -9.30 -0.20
CA LYS A 150 13.72 -10.69 -0.50
C LYS A 150 12.52 -11.63 -0.66
N GLU A 151 11.37 -11.26 -0.12
CA GLU A 151 10.09 -11.95 -0.30
C GLU A 151 9.62 -12.01 -1.75
N PHE A 152 10.14 -11.14 -2.62
CA PHE A 152 9.87 -11.13 -4.06
C PHE A 152 10.96 -11.80 -4.89
N ALA A 153 11.90 -12.54 -4.29
CA ALA A 153 12.96 -13.24 -5.01
C ALA A 153 12.44 -14.31 -6.00
N LYS A 154 11.18 -14.74 -5.88
CA LYS A 154 10.50 -15.63 -6.84
C LYS A 154 9.60 -14.88 -7.83
N HIS A 155 9.91 -13.62 -8.12
CA HIS A 155 9.15 -12.78 -9.05
C HIS A 155 9.07 -13.35 -10.47
N GLU A 156 10.12 -14.03 -10.95
CA GLU A 156 10.13 -14.69 -12.27
C GLU A 156 9.05 -15.78 -12.36
N GLU A 157 8.84 -16.56 -11.28
CA GLU A 157 7.76 -17.56 -11.21
C GLU A 157 6.37 -16.88 -11.27
N ILE A 158 6.21 -15.73 -10.60
CA ILE A 158 4.97 -14.94 -10.66
C ILE A 158 4.75 -14.42 -12.09
N ALA A 159 5.79 -13.81 -12.68
CA ALA A 159 5.75 -13.25 -14.03
C ALA A 159 5.39 -14.32 -15.06
N GLN A 160 6.03 -15.49 -15.00
CA GLN A 160 5.78 -16.60 -15.92
C GLN A 160 4.36 -17.15 -15.79
N LYS A 161 3.88 -17.43 -14.56
CA LYS A 161 2.55 -18.02 -14.34
C LYS A 161 1.40 -17.08 -14.68
N LEU A 162 1.61 -15.79 -14.48
CA LEU A 162 0.62 -14.78 -14.80
C LEU A 162 0.79 -14.20 -16.23
N GLU A 163 1.91 -14.51 -16.91
CA GLU A 163 2.26 -13.98 -18.25
C GLU A 163 2.34 -12.47 -18.28
N ILE A 164 3.00 -11.89 -17.28
CA ILE A 164 3.11 -10.44 -17.08
C ILE A 164 4.57 -10.02 -16.94
N LYS A 165 4.80 -8.69 -16.99
CA LYS A 165 6.10 -8.10 -16.64
C LYS A 165 6.13 -7.71 -15.16
N PHE A 166 7.26 -7.98 -14.50
CA PHE A 166 7.47 -7.69 -13.08
C PHE A 166 8.61 -6.70 -12.91
N TYR A 167 8.38 -5.59 -12.22
CA TYR A 167 9.33 -4.50 -12.05
C TYR A 167 9.65 -4.25 -10.58
N PHE A 168 10.84 -3.71 -10.31
CA PHE A 168 11.29 -3.36 -8.99
C PHE A 168 11.56 -1.86 -8.87
N CYS A 169 11.06 -1.25 -7.81
CA CYS A 169 11.36 0.14 -7.49
C CYS A 169 12.85 0.35 -7.21
N LYS A 170 13.30 1.58 -7.43
CA LYS A 170 14.65 1.98 -7.03
C LYS A 170 14.79 1.91 -5.50
N PRO A 171 15.96 1.55 -5.01
CA PRO A 171 16.24 1.61 -3.59
C PRO A 171 15.99 3.04 -3.04
N TYR A 172 15.31 3.13 -1.89
CA TYR A 172 14.94 4.39 -1.21
C TYR A 172 13.87 5.26 -1.91
N HIS A 173 13.29 4.85 -3.03
CA HIS A 173 12.27 5.57 -3.78
C HIS A 173 10.86 5.08 -3.42
N SER A 174 10.45 5.23 -2.15
CA SER A 174 9.13 4.76 -1.68
C SER A 174 7.96 5.44 -2.39
N TRP A 175 8.15 6.65 -2.92
CA TRP A 175 7.13 7.39 -3.67
C TRP A 175 6.72 6.73 -4.98
N GLU A 176 7.56 5.87 -5.57
CA GLU A 176 7.24 5.10 -6.76
C GLU A 176 6.10 4.10 -6.55
N ARG A 177 5.76 3.81 -5.26
CA ARG A 177 4.65 2.95 -4.82
C ARG A 177 3.69 3.66 -3.85
N GLY A 178 3.38 4.92 -4.13
CA GLY A 178 2.54 5.73 -3.25
C GLY A 178 1.14 5.16 -3.03
N ALA A 179 0.56 4.47 -4.03
CA ALA A 179 -0.75 3.82 -3.90
C ALA A 179 -0.71 2.70 -2.86
N ASN A 180 0.32 1.86 -2.90
CA ASN A 180 0.47 0.74 -1.97
C ASN A 180 0.81 1.21 -0.55
N GLU A 181 1.67 2.22 -0.40
CA GLU A 181 1.99 2.79 0.91
C GLU A 181 0.74 3.36 1.60
N ASN A 182 -0.08 4.11 0.86
CA ASN A 182 -1.34 4.64 1.38
C ASN A 182 -2.32 3.53 1.77
N THR A 183 -2.52 2.53 0.90
CA THR A 183 -3.40 1.39 1.13
C THR A 183 -2.95 0.58 2.34
N ASN A 184 -1.66 0.27 2.44
CA ASN A 184 -1.10 -0.45 3.58
C ASN A 184 -1.23 0.35 4.88
N GLY A 185 -1.14 1.68 4.81
CA GLY A 185 -1.41 2.56 5.94
C GLY A 185 -2.86 2.50 6.42
N LEU A 186 -3.82 2.39 5.49
CA LEU A 186 -5.24 2.21 5.81
C LEU A 186 -5.49 0.84 6.44
N ILE A 187 -4.97 -0.23 5.83
CA ILE A 187 -5.13 -1.61 6.33
C ILE A 187 -4.62 -1.71 7.78
N ARG A 188 -3.43 -1.16 8.07
CA ARG A 188 -2.83 -1.17 9.42
C ARG A 188 -3.66 -0.43 10.48
N GLN A 189 -4.65 0.34 10.10
CA GLN A 189 -5.57 1.00 11.03
C GLN A 189 -6.57 0.01 11.64
N TYR A 190 -6.83 -1.12 10.95
CA TYR A 190 -7.87 -2.09 11.28
C TYR A 190 -7.34 -3.46 11.71
N ILE A 191 -6.01 -3.68 11.68
CA ILE A 191 -5.35 -4.95 12.04
C ILE A 191 -4.35 -4.77 13.19
#